data_42eca1c7be069491f511c016a8ec522e
#
_entry.id   42eca1c7be069491f511c016a8ec522e
#
_cell.length_a   1.000
_cell.length_b   1.000
_cell.length_c   1.000
_cell.angle_alpha   90.00
_cell.angle_beta   90.00
_cell.angle_gamma   90.00
#
_symmetry.space_group_name_H-M   'P 1'
#
loop_
_entity.id
_entity.type
_entity.pdbx_description
1 polymer ?
#
loop_
_entity_poly.entity_id
_entity_poly.type
_entity_poly.pdbx_seq_one_letter_code
_entity_poly.pdbx_strand_id
1 'polypeptide(L)'
;MGKFEVQNVDSVKMYKIRKTLEELTQQSGRGTELITVYIPKGQQLHEVMTQLREEQGTADNIKSDLTRTHVVDSLSKVQQRLKLYKKTPEKGLVVFCGALPREGGGPPGSEVVKIYEIEPPKDLTTSLYRCDDHFHTDILKDMLQDDNI
;
A
#
# COMPACT_ATOMS: atom_id res chain seq x y z
N MET A 1 -11.64 30.49 13.43
CA MET A 1 -11.08 29.37 14.20
C MET A 1 -11.22 28.05 13.46
N GLY A 2 -12.43 27.62 13.15
CA GLY A 2 -12.63 26.34 12.46
C GLY A 2 -11.91 26.20 11.13
N LYS A 3 -11.91 27.25 10.33
CA LYS A 3 -11.27 27.23 9.02
C LYS A 3 -9.75 27.06 9.14
N PHE A 4 -9.14 27.72 10.11
CA PHE A 4 -7.72 27.62 10.37
C PHE A 4 -7.35 26.22 10.89
N GLU A 5 -8.17 25.69 11.79
CA GLU A 5 -7.96 24.35 12.35
C GLU A 5 -8.04 23.27 11.27
N VAL A 6 -8.99 23.38 10.34
CA VAL A 6 -9.14 22.46 9.23
C VAL A 6 -7.88 22.48 8.36
N GLN A 7 -7.36 23.66 8.06
CA GLN A 7 -6.14 23.77 7.25
C GLN A 7 -4.94 23.14 7.95
N ASN A 8 -4.83 23.32 9.28
CA ASN A 8 -3.76 22.71 10.05
C ASN A 8 -3.84 21.18 10.02
N VAL A 9 -5.05 20.63 10.19
CA VAL A 9 -5.26 19.18 10.14
C VAL A 9 -4.88 18.63 8.77
N ASP A 10 -5.32 19.31 7.69
CA ASP A 10 -5.00 18.90 6.34
C ASP A 10 -3.49 18.96 6.08
N SER A 11 -2.83 19.99 6.58
CA SER A 11 -1.38 20.15 6.42
C SER A 11 -0.61 19.05 7.14
N VAL A 12 -1.03 18.67 8.33
CA VAL A 12 -0.42 17.59 9.09
C VAL A 12 -0.62 16.26 8.37
N LYS A 13 -1.83 16.02 7.87
CA LYS A 13 -2.16 14.79 7.14
C LYS A 13 -1.31 14.67 5.89
N MET A 14 -1.20 15.76 5.11
CA MET A 14 -0.38 15.78 3.90
C MET A 14 1.10 15.55 4.21
N TYR A 15 1.59 16.15 5.27
CA TYR A 15 2.98 15.94 5.70
C TYR A 15 3.25 14.47 6.01
N LYS A 16 2.33 13.83 6.75
CA LYS A 16 2.47 12.42 7.10
C LYS A 16 2.49 11.54 5.87
N ILE A 17 1.61 11.83 4.90
CA ILE A 17 1.56 11.07 3.65
C ILE A 17 2.88 11.21 2.90
N ARG A 18 3.39 12.43 2.76
CA ARG A 18 4.66 12.68 2.07
C ARG A 18 5.81 11.94 2.73
N LYS A 19 5.87 12.00 4.06
CA LYS A 19 6.93 11.34 4.80
C LYS A 19 6.87 9.82 4.62
N THR A 20 5.68 9.25 4.70
CA THR A 20 5.49 7.82 4.47
C THR A 20 5.93 7.43 3.07
N LEU A 21 5.56 8.22 2.05
CA LEU A 21 5.95 7.95 0.67
C LEU A 21 7.45 8.03 0.47
N GLU A 22 8.13 8.97 1.12
CA GLU A 22 9.59 9.04 1.07
C GLU A 22 10.23 7.77 1.60
N GLU A 23 9.74 7.27 2.72
CA GLU A 23 10.23 6.03 3.32
C GLU A 23 9.97 4.85 2.38
N LEU A 24 8.77 4.74 1.83
CA LEU A 24 8.39 3.65 0.95
C LEU A 24 9.20 3.66 -0.35
N THR A 25 9.50 4.85 -0.87
CA THR A 25 10.25 5.00 -2.11
C THR A 25 11.67 4.44 -1.98
N GLN A 26 12.23 4.49 -0.77
CA GLN A 26 13.58 4.01 -0.51
C GLN A 26 13.65 2.50 -0.27
N GLN A 27 12.52 1.84 -0.13
CA GLN A 27 12.50 0.41 0.11
C GLN A 27 12.63 -0.37 -1.20
N SER A 28 13.34 -1.48 -1.13
CA SER A 28 13.42 -2.42 -2.26
C SER A 28 13.34 -3.84 -1.72
N GLY A 29 12.72 -4.72 -2.51
CA GLY A 29 12.64 -6.12 -2.18
C GLY A 29 13.77 -6.89 -2.83
N ARG A 30 13.94 -8.14 -2.44
CA ARG A 30 14.95 -9.04 -3.01
C ARG A 30 14.53 -9.59 -4.36
N GLY A 31 13.28 -9.48 -4.68
CA GLY A 31 12.67 -9.93 -5.92
C GLY A 31 11.34 -9.23 -6.02
N THR A 32 10.36 -9.87 -6.59
CA THR A 32 9.03 -9.30 -6.75
C THR A 32 8.19 -9.55 -5.49
N GLU A 33 8.53 -8.88 -4.40
CA GLU A 33 7.94 -9.14 -3.08
C GLU A 33 7.07 -8.00 -2.54
N LEU A 34 7.15 -6.82 -3.13
CA LEU A 34 6.47 -5.64 -2.60
C LEU A 34 5.17 -5.40 -3.34
N ILE A 35 4.09 -5.33 -2.59
CA ILE A 35 2.73 -5.27 -3.14
C ILE A 35 2.20 -3.86 -3.03
N THR A 36 1.64 -3.35 -4.13
CA THR A 36 0.95 -2.07 -4.21
C THR A 36 -0.46 -2.32 -4.69
N VAL A 37 -1.45 -1.76 -3.98
CA VAL A 37 -2.86 -1.84 -4.37
C VAL A 37 -3.46 -0.45 -4.32
N TYR A 38 -3.98 0.02 -5.45
CA TYR A 38 -4.76 1.26 -5.53
C TYR A 38 -6.22 0.87 -5.71
N ILE A 39 -7.04 1.25 -4.75
CA ILE A 39 -8.48 0.94 -4.75
C ILE A 39 -9.22 2.26 -5.01
N PRO A 40 -9.78 2.43 -6.22
CA PRO A 40 -10.43 3.68 -6.56
C PRO A 40 -11.71 3.91 -5.77
N LYS A 41 -12.09 5.17 -5.70
CA LYS A 41 -13.36 5.59 -5.12
C LYS A 41 -14.50 4.75 -5.70
N GLY A 42 -15.34 4.23 -4.84
CA GLY A 42 -16.54 3.50 -5.26
C GLY A 42 -16.34 2.04 -5.61
N GLN A 43 -15.09 1.56 -5.68
CA GLN A 43 -14.88 0.14 -5.96
C GLN A 43 -15.28 -0.71 -4.76
N GLN A 44 -15.95 -1.83 -5.02
CA GLN A 44 -16.39 -2.76 -3.98
C GLN A 44 -15.20 -3.52 -3.41
N LEU A 45 -15.06 -3.56 -2.09
CA LEU A 45 -13.94 -4.26 -1.46
C LEU A 45 -13.95 -5.75 -1.73
N HIS A 46 -15.12 -6.36 -1.88
CA HIS A 46 -15.18 -7.80 -2.17
C HIS A 46 -14.56 -8.13 -3.52
N GLU A 47 -14.65 -7.23 -4.49
CA GLU A 47 -14.01 -7.41 -5.80
C GLU A 47 -12.49 -7.40 -5.65
N VAL A 48 -11.99 -6.45 -4.85
CA VAL A 48 -10.55 -6.35 -4.57
C VAL A 48 -10.06 -7.62 -3.86
N MET A 49 -10.80 -8.08 -2.87
CA MET A 49 -10.44 -9.28 -2.12
C MET A 49 -10.44 -10.52 -3.00
N THR A 50 -11.37 -10.61 -3.94
CA THR A 50 -11.40 -11.71 -4.91
C THR A 50 -10.16 -11.70 -5.78
N GLN A 51 -9.77 -10.51 -6.27
CA GLN A 51 -8.55 -10.37 -7.05
C GLN A 51 -7.31 -10.77 -6.25
N LEU A 52 -7.22 -10.33 -5.00
CA LEU A 52 -6.08 -10.67 -4.15
C LEU A 52 -5.98 -12.16 -3.87
N ARG A 53 -7.11 -12.85 -3.69
CA ARG A 53 -7.12 -14.30 -3.54
C ARG A 53 -6.63 -15.01 -4.80
N GLU A 54 -7.01 -14.51 -5.98
CA GLU A 54 -6.53 -15.05 -7.25
C GLU A 54 -5.02 -14.84 -7.39
N GLU A 55 -4.53 -13.65 -7.03
CA GLU A 55 -3.10 -13.37 -7.04
C GLU A 55 -2.34 -14.27 -6.06
N GLN A 56 -2.93 -14.56 -4.92
CA GLN A 56 -2.34 -15.46 -3.93
C GLN A 56 -2.22 -16.88 -4.49
N GLY A 57 -3.22 -17.34 -5.21
CA GLY A 57 -3.16 -18.63 -5.89
C GLY A 57 -2.05 -18.67 -6.95
N THR A 58 -1.89 -17.60 -7.71
CA THR A 58 -0.81 -17.48 -8.68
C THR A 58 0.56 -17.47 -8.00
N ALA A 59 0.64 -16.82 -6.84
CA ALA A 59 1.89 -16.73 -6.08
C ALA A 59 2.40 -18.09 -5.62
N ASP A 60 1.54 -19.10 -5.50
CA ASP A 60 1.97 -20.45 -5.13
C ASP A 60 2.92 -21.06 -6.15
N ASN A 61 2.99 -20.52 -7.37
CA ASN A 61 3.88 -20.99 -8.42
C ASN A 61 5.27 -20.31 -8.38
N ILE A 62 5.50 -19.41 -7.46
CA ILE A 62 6.82 -18.76 -7.32
C ILE A 62 7.84 -19.79 -6.87
N LYS A 63 8.97 -19.88 -7.58
CA LYS A 63 9.97 -20.91 -7.35
C LYS A 63 10.77 -20.72 -6.04
N SER A 64 11.11 -19.48 -5.72
CA SER A 64 11.83 -19.18 -4.49
C SER A 64 10.90 -19.36 -3.29
N ASP A 65 11.24 -20.23 -2.36
CA ASP A 65 10.43 -20.47 -1.17
C ASP A 65 10.28 -19.20 -0.34
N LEU A 66 11.36 -18.45 -0.17
CA LEU A 66 11.34 -17.22 0.61
C LEU A 66 10.46 -16.16 -0.04
N THR A 67 10.63 -15.93 -1.34
CA THR A 67 9.82 -14.97 -2.07
C THR A 67 8.35 -15.36 -2.04
N ARG A 68 8.05 -16.63 -2.27
CA ARG A 68 6.67 -17.15 -2.23
C ARG A 68 6.04 -16.89 -0.87
N THR A 69 6.74 -17.22 0.20
CA THR A 69 6.25 -17.01 1.56
C THR A 69 5.97 -15.53 1.81
N HIS A 70 6.89 -14.65 1.42
CA HIS A 70 6.71 -13.20 1.62
C HIS A 70 5.50 -12.67 0.84
N VAL A 71 5.31 -13.09 -0.40
CA VAL A 71 4.19 -12.64 -1.22
C VAL A 71 2.86 -13.17 -0.68
N VAL A 72 2.81 -14.46 -0.35
CA VAL A 72 1.59 -15.05 0.20
C VAL A 72 1.20 -14.41 1.53
N ASP A 73 2.18 -14.21 2.41
CA ASP A 73 1.92 -13.58 3.71
C ASP A 73 1.47 -12.12 3.56
N SER A 74 2.08 -11.39 2.61
CA SER A 74 1.70 -10.01 2.36
C SER A 74 0.27 -9.92 1.82
N LEU A 75 -0.09 -10.79 0.86
CA LEU A 75 -1.44 -10.84 0.32
C LEU A 75 -2.47 -11.19 1.39
N SER A 76 -2.13 -12.14 2.28
CA SER A 76 -2.99 -12.47 3.41
C SER A 76 -3.20 -11.28 4.33
N LYS A 77 -2.13 -10.55 4.60
CA LYS A 77 -2.20 -9.38 5.49
C LYS A 77 -3.10 -8.29 4.92
N VAL A 78 -2.96 -8.02 3.62
CA VAL A 78 -3.82 -7.03 2.96
C VAL A 78 -5.28 -7.45 3.04
N GLN A 79 -5.58 -8.72 2.73
CA GLN A 79 -6.95 -9.22 2.80
C GLN A 79 -7.54 -9.09 4.19
N GLN A 80 -6.78 -9.47 5.22
CA GLN A 80 -7.23 -9.36 6.61
C GLN A 80 -7.49 -7.91 6.99
N ARG A 81 -6.64 -6.99 6.54
CA ARG A 81 -6.80 -5.58 6.84
C ARG A 81 -8.04 -4.99 6.15
N LEU A 82 -8.29 -5.38 4.90
CA LEU A 82 -9.46 -4.90 4.16
C LEU A 82 -10.77 -5.38 4.79
N LYS A 83 -10.76 -6.53 5.46
CA LYS A 83 -11.96 -7.02 6.17
C LYS A 83 -12.40 -6.11 7.30
N LEU A 84 -11.52 -5.24 7.80
CA LEU A 84 -11.86 -4.30 8.86
C LEU A 84 -12.66 -3.11 8.34
N TYR A 85 -12.71 -2.90 7.03
CA TYR A 85 -13.45 -1.82 6.43
C TYR A 85 -14.88 -2.29 6.10
N LYS A 86 -15.87 -1.47 6.42
CA LYS A 86 -17.26 -1.76 6.03
C LYS A 86 -17.47 -1.47 4.56
N LYS A 87 -16.74 -0.48 4.04
CA LYS A 87 -16.79 -0.09 2.63
C LYS A 87 -15.51 0.65 2.28
N THR A 88 -15.26 0.82 0.99
CA THR A 88 -14.14 1.61 0.52
C THR A 88 -14.24 3.03 1.04
N PRO A 89 -13.15 3.62 1.57
CA PRO A 89 -13.15 5.03 1.98
C PRO A 89 -13.63 5.94 0.86
N GLU A 90 -14.18 7.09 1.24
CA GLU A 90 -14.86 8.00 0.32
C GLU A 90 -14.03 8.36 -0.90
N LYS A 91 -12.73 8.58 -0.72
CA LYS A 91 -11.83 8.97 -1.80
C LYS A 91 -11.02 7.80 -2.37
N GLY A 92 -11.24 6.61 -1.85
CA GLY A 92 -10.46 5.44 -2.21
C GLY A 92 -9.47 5.04 -1.13
N LEU A 93 -8.59 4.10 -1.45
CA LEU A 93 -7.59 3.61 -0.50
C LEU A 93 -6.36 3.13 -1.27
N VAL A 94 -5.18 3.43 -0.73
CA VAL A 94 -3.92 2.92 -1.27
C VAL A 94 -3.27 2.05 -0.20
N VAL A 95 -2.86 0.85 -0.57
CA VAL A 95 -2.23 -0.09 0.35
C VAL A 95 -0.87 -0.51 -0.20
N PHE A 96 0.14 -0.40 0.65
CA PHE A 96 1.49 -0.91 0.37
C PHE A 96 1.80 -1.98 1.41
N CYS A 97 2.25 -3.14 0.97
CA CYS A 97 2.53 -4.24 1.88
C CYS A 97 3.66 -5.10 1.35
N GLY A 98 4.57 -5.47 2.21
CA GLY A 98 5.66 -6.34 1.82
C GLY A 98 6.58 -6.68 2.97
N ALA A 99 7.45 -7.66 2.72
CA ALA A 99 8.47 -8.06 3.67
C ALA A 99 9.64 -7.08 3.60
N LEU A 100 9.86 -6.35 4.67
CA LEU A 100 10.88 -5.32 4.76
C LEU A 100 11.87 -5.65 5.88
N PRO A 101 13.12 -5.13 5.78
CA PRO A 101 14.09 -5.35 6.84
C PRO A 101 13.59 -4.84 8.19
N ARG A 102 13.99 -5.52 9.23
CA ARG A 102 13.73 -5.07 10.60
C ARG A 102 14.51 -3.79 10.87
N GLU A 103 14.06 -3.01 11.84
CA GLU A 103 14.82 -1.87 12.31
C GLU A 103 16.23 -2.32 12.72
N GLY A 104 17.24 -1.59 12.25
CA GLY A 104 18.63 -1.97 12.49
C GLY A 104 19.15 -3.05 11.56
N GLY A 105 18.33 -3.52 10.64
CA GLY A 105 18.70 -4.56 9.70
C GLY A 105 18.61 -5.97 10.26
N GLY A 106 19.16 -6.91 9.52
CA GLY A 106 19.15 -8.31 9.93
C GLY A 106 19.57 -9.21 8.77
N PRO A 107 19.81 -10.49 9.05
CA PRO A 107 20.19 -11.43 8.01
C PRO A 107 19.04 -11.69 7.06
N PRO A 108 19.34 -12.21 5.85
CA PRO A 108 18.31 -12.64 4.91
C PRO A 108 17.34 -13.62 5.58
N GLY A 109 16.03 -13.41 5.35
CA GLY A 109 14.99 -14.23 5.94
C GLY A 109 14.44 -13.69 7.26
N SER A 110 15.04 -12.62 7.80
CA SER A 110 14.56 -11.99 9.04
C SER A 110 13.59 -10.85 8.80
N GLU A 111 13.23 -10.60 7.53
CA GLU A 111 12.32 -9.53 7.15
C GLU A 111 10.95 -9.70 7.82
N VAL A 112 10.27 -8.58 8.04
CA VAL A 112 8.94 -8.54 8.65
C VAL A 112 7.94 -7.98 7.63
N VAL A 113 6.77 -8.58 7.56
CA VAL A 113 5.72 -8.07 6.68
C VAL A 113 5.13 -6.80 7.32
N LYS A 114 5.22 -5.70 6.60
CA LYS A 114 4.69 -4.40 7.03
C LYS A 114 3.62 -3.93 6.06
N ILE A 115 2.61 -3.25 6.58
CA ILE A 115 1.51 -2.74 5.79
C ILE A 115 1.32 -1.25 6.05
N TYR A 116 1.03 -0.51 4.99
CA TYR A 116 0.77 0.93 5.04
C TYR A 116 -0.53 1.19 4.30
N GLU A 117 -1.47 1.85 4.96
CA GLU A 117 -2.77 2.20 4.38
C GLU A 117 -2.86 3.71 4.34
N ILE A 118 -3.14 4.24 3.15
CA ILE A 118 -3.21 5.69 2.94
C ILE A 118 -4.51 6.04 2.26
N GLU A 119 -5.30 6.92 2.88
CA GLU A 119 -6.46 7.50 2.22
C GLU A 119 -5.95 8.66 1.37
N PRO A 120 -6.19 8.64 0.05
CA PRO A 120 -5.64 9.66 -0.84
C PRO A 120 -6.25 11.04 -0.54
N PRO A 121 -5.52 12.12 -0.85
CA PRO A 121 -6.02 13.48 -0.60
C PRO A 121 -7.12 13.92 -1.55
N LYS A 122 -7.26 13.25 -2.68
CA LYS A 122 -8.27 13.52 -3.71
C LYS A 122 -8.92 12.22 -4.12
N ASP A 123 -10.00 12.30 -4.88
CA ASP A 123 -10.67 11.11 -5.41
C ASP A 123 -9.70 10.29 -6.25
N LEU A 124 -9.49 9.07 -5.85
CA LEU A 124 -8.66 8.12 -6.59
C LEU A 124 -9.53 7.44 -7.64
N THR A 125 -9.09 7.50 -8.89
CA THR A 125 -9.82 6.91 -10.01
C THR A 125 -9.08 5.73 -10.64
N THR A 126 -7.87 5.46 -10.20
CA THR A 126 -7.03 4.40 -10.75
C THR A 126 -7.15 3.13 -9.92
N SER A 127 -7.36 2.00 -10.60
CA SER A 127 -7.29 0.67 -10.00
C SER A 127 -5.98 0.04 -10.44
N LEU A 128 -5.19 -0.42 -9.47
CA LEU A 128 -3.88 -0.97 -9.77
C LEU A 128 -3.50 -2.04 -8.75
N TYR A 129 -2.97 -3.15 -9.25
CA TYR A 129 -2.28 -4.14 -8.44
C TYR A 129 -0.91 -4.38 -9.04
N ARG A 130 0.12 -4.32 -8.21
CA ARG A 130 1.49 -4.66 -8.62
C ARG A 130 2.19 -5.45 -7.52
N CYS A 131 2.98 -6.41 -7.95
CA CYS A 131 3.90 -7.15 -7.09
C CYS A 131 5.27 -7.02 -7.74
N ASP A 132 6.17 -6.26 -7.13
CA ASP A 132 7.39 -5.82 -7.77
C ASP A 132 8.52 -5.71 -6.74
N ASP A 133 9.72 -5.34 -7.19
CA ASP A 133 10.86 -5.11 -6.30
C ASP A 133 10.83 -3.75 -5.61
N HIS A 134 9.84 -2.94 -5.91
CA HIS A 134 9.64 -1.62 -5.30
C HIS A 134 8.15 -1.33 -5.18
N PHE A 135 7.80 -0.38 -4.32
CA PHE A 135 6.43 0.10 -4.21
C PHE A 135 6.14 1.13 -5.29
N HIS A 136 4.95 1.05 -5.88
CA HIS A 136 4.53 1.98 -6.92
C HIS A 136 3.86 3.20 -6.29
N THR A 137 4.67 4.20 -5.98
CA THR A 137 4.24 5.39 -5.24
C THR A 137 3.91 6.59 -6.15
N ASP A 138 4.18 6.49 -7.45
CA ASP A 138 4.15 7.63 -8.35
C ASP A 138 2.77 8.29 -8.46
N ILE A 139 1.72 7.48 -8.57
CA ILE A 139 0.35 8.01 -8.70
C ILE A 139 0.00 8.87 -7.49
N LEU A 140 0.29 8.35 -6.30
CA LEU A 140 -0.01 9.08 -5.07
C LEU A 140 0.86 10.33 -4.92
N LYS A 141 2.13 10.25 -5.32
CA LYS A 141 3.02 11.42 -5.34
C LYS A 141 2.49 12.52 -6.24
N ASP A 142 2.00 12.15 -7.42
CA ASP A 142 1.43 13.12 -8.36
C ASP A 142 0.21 13.82 -7.76
N MET A 143 -0.62 13.09 -7.02
CA MET A 143 -1.77 13.67 -6.35
C MET A 143 -1.36 14.72 -5.31
N LEU A 144 -0.23 14.49 -4.64
CA LEU A 144 0.29 15.45 -3.66
C LEU A 144 0.86 16.70 -4.32
N GLN A 145 1.48 16.57 -5.48
CA GLN A 145 2.05 17.70 -6.20
C GLN A 145 0.97 18.64 -6.71
N ASP A 146 -0.14 18.11 -7.20
CA ASP A 146 -1.25 18.91 -7.70
C ASP A 146 -1.82 19.85 -6.63
N ASP A 147 -1.66 19.51 -5.36
CA ASP A 147 -2.15 20.32 -4.25
C ASP A 147 -1.26 21.51 -3.92
N ASN A 148 -0.10 21.61 -4.54
CA ASN A 148 0.88 22.66 -4.27
C ASN A 148 0.79 23.84 -5.25
N ILE A 149 -0.23 23.89 -6.04
CA ILE A 149 -0.44 24.96 -7.03
C ILE A 149 -1.09 26.19 -6.38
#